data_60b8054f6d10b32c9649728fb1462193
#
_entry.id   60b8054f6d10b32c9649728fb1462193
#
_cell.length_a   1.000
_cell.length_b   1.000
_cell.length_c   1.000
_cell.angle_alpha   90.00
_cell.angle_beta   90.00
_cell.angle_gamma   90.00
#
_symmetry.space_group_name_H-M   'P 1'
#
loop_
_entity.id
_entity.type
_entity.pdbx_description
1 polymer ?
#
loop_
_entity_poly.entity_id
_entity_poly.type
_entity_poly.pdbx_seq_one_letter_code
_entity_poly.pdbx_strand_id
1 'polypeptide(L)'
;AWVVANAALATAIAMSVLSVAMSLMMKPKMPNQARGQAERKQVLRSSNAPVDWVYGHTVKSGLLAFAEEEVGGWQDEGTDPETNQGFVEWLHEVIVLAGHPVDRIGRIWFNDDEIQTYGSKASYELLNNPKTANQFLLDNCPSWKPDMILKGLASLRVSMLFDQQKYSAGIPNVKVEVWGKQVFDPRDNKTKWSDNAALVLLDFIRHHPKMMVADNRIDWEAFKAAATICDEVVTDPKGKLEKRYTINGCIDLNERPASTIDDMLAAMAGELTWFGGLIGVQAGAYYGPATVTINSGDIISNIDITPESSSRERLNTVQGTFIDPEQMWVETDYPAVQVAEWLEEDGQEQSQDLKLRFVSSYYQAQRLANVLLRRNRLGQTLSFTMNLKGYAVMPGSYVRLKVPEIEMDREFRVVEWEHDPIGGTVKLTVREDGIAIWDDLIGKPINRPPLVNLPSGGPATPSDLTFQVETIGEVVQGVLTWRNSAMTAYTNINIKRGNVTIYTAQEPRNIHRLGGLPVGDYV
;
A
#
# COMPACT_ATOMS: atom_id res chain seq x y z
N ALA A 1 -41.03 6.58 3.56
CA ALA A 1 -39.86 7.45 3.69
C ALA A 1 -38.58 6.59 3.94
N TRP A 2 -38.64 5.55 4.76
CA TRP A 2 -37.49 4.68 5.06
C TRP A 2 -37.07 3.79 3.88
N VAL A 3 -38.05 3.30 3.07
CA VAL A 3 -37.81 2.48 1.87
C VAL A 3 -37.15 3.28 0.75
N VAL A 4 -37.45 4.57 0.65
CA VAL A 4 -36.88 5.46 -0.41
C VAL A 4 -35.43 5.83 -0.09
N ALA A 5 -35.08 6.04 1.18
CA ALA A 5 -33.71 6.36 1.57
C ALA A 5 -32.76 5.17 1.45
N ASN A 6 -33.27 3.94 1.64
CA ASN A 6 -32.46 2.72 1.48
C ASN A 6 -32.45 2.16 0.05
N ALA A 7 -33.44 2.50 -0.78
CA ALA A 7 -33.46 2.14 -2.20
C ALA A 7 -32.33 2.84 -2.97
N ALA A 8 -31.99 4.08 -2.61
CA ALA A 8 -30.85 4.79 -3.22
C ALA A 8 -29.50 4.18 -2.83
N LEU A 9 -29.39 3.68 -1.59
CA LEU A 9 -28.18 2.99 -1.12
C LEU A 9 -28.09 1.58 -1.76
N ALA A 10 -29.20 0.84 -1.78
CA ALA A 10 -29.28 -0.48 -2.42
C ALA A 10 -29.07 -0.40 -3.93
N THR A 11 -29.60 0.64 -4.61
CA THR A 11 -29.33 0.88 -6.03
C THR A 11 -27.91 1.34 -6.30
N ALA A 12 -27.32 2.15 -5.42
CA ALA A 12 -25.92 2.57 -5.57
C ALA A 12 -24.96 1.38 -5.39
N ILE A 13 -25.27 0.46 -4.49
CA ILE A 13 -24.45 -0.72 -4.22
C ILE A 13 -24.76 -1.84 -5.23
N ALA A 14 -26.00 -2.05 -5.63
CA ALA A 14 -26.36 -2.99 -6.72
C ALA A 14 -25.78 -2.54 -8.08
N MET A 15 -25.75 -1.24 -8.37
CA MET A 15 -25.05 -0.71 -9.55
C MET A 15 -23.54 -0.83 -9.43
N SER A 16 -22.96 -0.84 -8.23
CA SER A 16 -21.53 -1.11 -8.05
C SER A 16 -21.18 -2.58 -8.27
N VAL A 17 -22.07 -3.50 -7.88
CA VAL A 17 -21.89 -4.95 -8.16
C VAL A 17 -22.04 -5.26 -9.64
N LEU A 18 -22.99 -4.62 -10.32
CA LEU A 18 -23.13 -4.73 -11.80
C LEU A 18 -21.94 -4.09 -12.52
N SER A 19 -21.39 -3.00 -11.96
CA SER A 19 -20.19 -2.36 -12.52
C SER A 19 -18.93 -3.14 -12.26
N VAL A 20 -18.83 -3.93 -11.17
CA VAL A 20 -17.68 -4.77 -10.86
C VAL A 20 -17.58 -5.96 -11.82
N ALA A 21 -18.67 -6.61 -12.15
CA ALA A 21 -18.69 -7.66 -13.19
C ALA A 21 -18.38 -7.09 -14.60
N MET A 22 -18.87 -5.88 -14.90
CA MET A 22 -18.59 -5.18 -16.16
C MET A 22 -17.30 -4.34 -16.14
N SER A 23 -16.87 -3.78 -14.99
CA SER A 23 -15.69 -2.93 -14.93
C SER A 23 -14.38 -3.70 -14.86
N LEU A 24 -14.42 -4.98 -14.55
CA LEU A 24 -13.29 -5.87 -14.86
C LEU A 24 -13.11 -6.06 -16.37
N MET A 25 -14.12 -5.76 -17.16
CA MET A 25 -14.08 -5.95 -18.61
C MET A 25 -13.94 -4.67 -19.44
N MET A 26 -14.37 -3.50 -19.00
CA MET A 26 -14.33 -2.30 -19.87
C MET A 26 -14.41 -0.99 -19.10
N LYS A 27 -13.30 -0.37 -18.76
CA LYS A 27 -13.11 1.10 -18.84
C LYS A 27 -11.64 1.46 -18.62
N PRO A 28 -11.08 2.40 -19.41
CA PRO A 28 -9.84 3.05 -18.99
C PRO A 28 -10.10 3.71 -17.62
N LYS A 29 -9.42 3.23 -16.57
CA LYS A 29 -9.50 3.83 -15.25
C LYS A 29 -9.12 5.31 -15.40
N MET A 30 -10.05 6.22 -15.12
CA MET A 30 -9.63 7.58 -14.75
C MET A 30 -8.63 7.42 -13.58
N PRO A 31 -7.51 8.15 -13.61
CA PRO A 31 -6.56 8.07 -12.52
C PRO A 31 -7.30 8.37 -11.23
N ASN A 32 -7.37 7.38 -10.33
CA ASN A 32 -7.84 7.60 -8.98
C ASN A 32 -6.95 8.67 -8.36
N GLN A 33 -7.52 9.73 -7.83
CA GLN A 33 -6.80 10.74 -7.05
C GLN A 33 -6.37 10.18 -5.66
N ALA A 34 -6.39 8.85 -5.49
CA ALA A 34 -5.80 8.21 -4.32
C ALA A 34 -4.29 8.41 -4.36
N ARG A 35 -3.73 8.90 -3.27
CA ARG A 35 -2.28 9.00 -3.11
C ARG A 35 -1.64 7.65 -3.35
N GLY A 36 -0.69 7.59 -4.28
CA GLY A 36 0.12 6.41 -4.50
C GLY A 36 0.85 5.99 -3.22
N GLN A 37 1.17 4.71 -3.08
CA GLN A 37 1.95 4.20 -1.93
C GLN A 37 3.30 4.93 -1.79
N ALA A 38 3.88 5.41 -2.90
CA ALA A 38 5.12 6.18 -2.88
C ALA A 38 4.95 7.54 -2.18
N GLU A 39 3.83 8.23 -2.37
CA GLU A 39 3.55 9.52 -1.70
C GLU A 39 3.34 9.35 -0.20
N ARG A 40 2.87 8.17 0.24
CA ARG A 40 2.67 7.86 1.66
C ARG A 40 3.96 7.62 2.45
N LYS A 41 5.09 7.60 1.77
CA LYS A 41 6.43 7.47 2.37
C LYS A 41 7.11 8.81 2.62
N GLN A 42 6.40 9.92 2.41
CA GLN A 42 6.86 11.26 2.76
C GLN A 42 6.01 11.83 3.87
N VAL A 43 6.65 12.50 4.83
CA VAL A 43 5.96 13.21 5.90
C VAL A 43 5.17 14.37 5.29
N LEU A 44 3.87 14.37 5.52
CA LEU A 44 2.98 15.41 5.01
C LEU A 44 2.98 16.61 5.95
N ARG A 45 3.21 17.78 5.39
CA ARG A 45 3.16 19.07 6.11
C ARG A 45 1.94 19.85 5.63
N SER A 46 0.75 19.38 6.00
CA SER A 46 -0.51 20.01 5.60
C SER A 46 -1.52 19.96 6.73
N SER A 47 -2.12 21.08 7.06
CA SER A 47 -3.13 21.19 8.12
C SER A 47 -4.47 20.50 7.78
N ASN A 48 -4.72 20.19 6.51
CA ASN A 48 -5.96 19.57 6.02
C ASN A 48 -5.73 18.18 5.39
N ALA A 49 -4.60 17.54 5.68
CA ALA A 49 -4.36 16.20 5.16
C ALA A 49 -5.25 15.17 5.87
N PRO A 50 -5.89 14.24 5.13
CA PRO A 50 -6.64 13.16 5.73
C PRO A 50 -5.70 12.22 6.48
N VAL A 51 -6.21 11.63 7.56
CA VAL A 51 -5.49 10.60 8.30
C VAL A 51 -5.84 9.24 7.72
N ASP A 52 -4.84 8.44 7.41
CA ASP A 52 -5.01 7.11 6.83
C ASP A 52 -5.43 6.07 7.87
N TRP A 53 -6.14 5.05 7.42
CA TRP A 53 -6.24 3.77 8.10
C TRP A 53 -5.15 2.82 7.59
N VAL A 54 -4.56 2.07 8.51
CA VAL A 54 -3.49 1.12 8.23
C VAL A 54 -3.96 -0.29 8.55
N TYR A 55 -3.89 -1.19 7.58
CA TYR A 55 -4.20 -2.61 7.77
C TYR A 55 -2.99 -3.48 7.43
N GLY A 56 -2.92 -4.64 8.09
CA GLY A 56 -1.82 -5.56 7.90
C GLY A 56 -0.47 -4.95 8.31
N HIS A 57 0.55 -5.19 7.51
CA HIS A 57 1.93 -4.77 7.75
C HIS A 57 2.45 -3.90 6.59
N THR A 58 2.92 -2.70 6.87
CA THR A 58 3.41 -1.78 5.85
C THR A 58 4.43 -0.79 6.41
N VAL A 59 5.13 -0.09 5.52
CA VAL A 59 5.95 1.08 5.87
C VAL A 59 5.27 2.34 5.37
N LYS A 60 5.18 3.31 6.23
CA LYS A 60 4.65 4.64 5.88
C LYS A 60 5.36 5.75 6.65
N SER A 61 5.30 6.94 6.11
CA SER A 61 5.44 8.19 6.83
C SER A 61 4.07 8.63 7.35
N GLY A 62 4.01 9.73 8.03
CA GLY A 62 2.75 10.21 8.60
C GLY A 62 2.47 11.67 8.26
N LEU A 63 1.52 12.22 8.99
CA LEU A 63 1.17 13.62 8.96
C LEU A 63 1.90 14.33 10.10
N LEU A 64 2.69 15.36 9.79
CA LEU A 64 3.33 16.21 10.81
C LEU A 64 2.25 17.03 11.53
N ALA A 65 2.00 16.68 12.79
CA ALA A 65 1.02 17.36 13.62
C ALA A 65 1.64 18.47 14.48
N PHE A 66 2.92 18.31 14.82
CA PHE A 66 3.64 19.24 15.67
C PHE A 66 5.13 19.18 15.36
N ALA A 67 5.80 20.33 15.42
CA ALA A 67 7.24 20.44 15.38
C ALA A 67 7.67 21.66 16.19
N GLU A 68 8.65 21.49 17.06
CA GLU A 68 9.24 22.58 17.87
C GLU A 68 10.72 22.31 18.07
N GLU A 69 11.50 23.38 18.00
CA GLU A 69 12.93 23.35 18.28
C GLU A 69 13.16 23.70 19.74
N GLU A 70 13.88 22.85 20.45
CA GLU A 70 14.39 23.15 21.78
C GLU A 70 15.85 23.58 21.64
N VAL A 71 16.10 24.85 21.94
CA VAL A 71 17.45 25.41 22.02
C VAL A 71 17.99 25.10 23.41
N GLY A 72 18.76 24.04 23.53
CA GLY A 72 19.47 23.69 24.76
C GLY A 72 20.55 24.72 25.06
N GLY A 73 20.83 24.92 26.37
CA GLY A 73 21.94 25.75 26.80
C GLY A 73 23.27 25.25 26.27
N TRP A 74 24.29 26.08 26.34
CA TRP A 74 25.67 25.74 26.03
C TRP A 74 26.09 24.45 26.77
N GLN A 75 26.35 23.37 26.07
CA GLN A 75 26.99 22.20 26.66
C GLN A 75 28.50 22.34 26.48
N ASP A 76 29.18 22.45 27.61
CA ASP A 76 30.63 22.36 27.69
C ASP A 76 31.03 20.89 27.50
N GLU A 77 31.15 20.42 26.26
CA GLU A 77 31.85 19.16 26.02
C GLU A 77 33.36 19.44 26.20
N GLY A 78 33.77 19.37 27.46
CA GLY A 78 35.06 19.76 27.92
C GLY A 78 36.23 19.26 27.11
N THR A 79 37.09 20.19 26.73
CA THR A 79 38.53 20.17 26.86
C THR A 79 39.19 21.41 26.27
N ASP A 80 38.48 22.27 25.59
CA ASP A 80 39.08 23.51 25.09
C ASP A 80 38.06 24.67 25.10
N PRO A 81 38.27 25.65 26.01
CA PRO A 81 37.37 26.79 26.12
C PRO A 81 37.31 27.69 24.87
N GLU A 82 38.21 27.53 23.94
CA GLU A 82 38.27 28.35 22.72
C GLU A 82 37.63 27.76 21.49
N THR A 83 37.22 26.47 21.48
CA THR A 83 36.82 25.78 20.23
C THR A 83 35.49 25.05 20.21
N ASN A 84 34.79 24.79 21.34
CA ASN A 84 33.62 23.93 21.33
C ASN A 84 32.42 24.43 22.18
N GLN A 85 32.01 25.64 22.00
CA GLN A 85 30.69 26.04 22.43
C GLN A 85 29.69 25.77 21.28
N GLY A 86 29.16 24.57 21.23
CA GLY A 86 28.10 24.19 20.30
C GLY A 86 26.72 24.43 20.93
N PHE A 87 25.83 25.12 20.27
CA PHE A 87 24.41 25.07 20.64
C PHE A 87 23.92 23.66 20.41
N VAL A 88 23.30 23.08 21.43
CA VAL A 88 22.60 21.79 21.31
C VAL A 88 21.18 22.13 20.90
N GLU A 89 20.83 21.84 19.66
CA GLU A 89 19.49 22.06 19.12
C GLU A 89 18.80 20.73 18.93
N TRP A 90 17.69 20.53 19.66
CA TRP A 90 16.81 19.40 19.46
C TRP A 90 15.61 19.83 18.65
N LEU A 91 15.26 19.01 17.67
CA LEU A 91 13.96 19.10 16.98
C LEU A 91 13.07 17.99 17.50
N HIS A 92 11.91 18.39 18.01
CA HIS A 92 10.85 17.50 18.47
C HIS A 92 9.71 17.52 17.47
N GLU A 93 9.38 16.36 16.92
CA GLU A 93 8.27 16.21 15.97
C GLU A 93 7.24 15.21 16.51
N VAL A 94 5.97 15.47 16.22
CA VAL A 94 4.89 14.51 16.41
C VAL A 94 4.25 14.23 15.06
N ILE A 95 4.35 12.98 14.63
CA ILE A 95 3.91 12.50 13.32
C ILE A 95 2.74 11.54 13.53
N VAL A 96 1.56 11.88 13.04
CA VAL A 96 0.37 11.01 13.10
C VAL A 96 0.52 9.91 12.06
N LEU A 97 0.58 8.66 12.52
CA LEU A 97 0.73 7.48 11.68
C LEU A 97 -0.61 6.93 11.19
N ALA A 98 -1.62 6.88 12.06
CA ALA A 98 -2.90 6.30 11.73
C ALA A 98 -4.06 6.95 12.50
N GLY A 99 -5.25 6.99 11.87
CA GLY A 99 -6.52 7.43 12.47
C GLY A 99 -7.15 6.43 13.43
N HIS A 100 -6.37 5.50 13.95
CA HIS A 100 -6.76 4.46 14.91
C HIS A 100 -5.53 3.95 15.66
N PRO A 101 -5.70 3.27 16.80
CA PRO A 101 -4.60 2.56 17.45
C PRO A 101 -4.02 1.48 16.54
N VAL A 102 -2.70 1.35 16.52
CA VAL A 102 -1.97 0.30 15.80
C VAL A 102 -1.56 -0.82 16.75
N ASP A 103 -1.27 -2.01 16.23
CA ASP A 103 -0.81 -3.13 17.05
C ASP A 103 0.59 -2.84 17.61
N ARG A 104 1.52 -2.50 16.74
CA ARG A 104 2.91 -2.12 17.09
C ARG A 104 3.59 -1.41 15.94
N ILE A 105 4.76 -0.85 16.23
CA ILE A 105 5.72 -0.36 15.23
C ILE A 105 6.97 -1.23 15.26
N GLY A 106 7.72 -1.21 14.15
CA GLY A 106 9.00 -1.91 14.01
C GLY A 106 10.13 -0.93 13.75
N ARG A 107 10.82 -1.12 12.63
CA ARG A 107 11.94 -0.28 12.23
C ARG A 107 11.49 1.12 11.89
N ILE A 108 12.34 2.09 12.21
CA ILE A 108 12.14 3.49 11.87
C ILE A 108 13.37 3.94 11.09
N TRP A 109 13.13 4.69 10.02
CA TRP A 109 14.20 5.25 9.19
C TRP A 109 14.09 6.76 9.11
N PHE A 110 15.23 7.40 9.13
CA PHE A 110 15.44 8.78 8.74
C PHE A 110 15.98 8.77 7.31
N ASN A 111 15.14 9.13 6.33
CA ASN A 111 15.37 8.85 4.92
C ASN A 111 15.56 7.34 4.67
N ASP A 112 16.80 6.88 4.50
CA ASP A 112 17.14 5.47 4.26
C ASP A 112 17.97 4.85 5.38
N ASP A 113 18.40 5.64 6.37
CA ASP A 113 19.17 5.20 7.51
C ASP A 113 18.27 4.79 8.68
N GLU A 114 18.50 3.63 9.28
CA GLU A 114 17.76 3.22 10.47
C GLU A 114 18.07 4.14 11.65
N ILE A 115 17.05 4.51 12.44
CA ILE A 115 17.17 5.43 13.58
C ILE A 115 18.23 4.99 14.59
N GLN A 116 18.48 3.68 14.74
CA GLN A 116 19.48 3.14 15.65
C GLN A 116 20.89 3.63 15.31
N THR A 117 21.17 3.96 14.05
CA THR A 117 22.49 4.48 13.62
C THR A 117 22.81 5.86 14.17
N TYR A 118 21.79 6.55 14.70
CA TYR A 118 21.94 7.88 15.32
C TYR A 118 22.26 7.82 16.81
N GLY A 119 22.18 6.62 17.44
CA GLY A 119 22.51 6.42 18.85
C GLY A 119 21.74 7.36 19.78
N SER A 120 22.43 8.07 20.66
CA SER A 120 21.83 9.03 21.60
C SER A 120 21.32 10.32 20.95
N LYS A 121 21.66 10.56 19.67
CA LYS A 121 21.25 11.76 18.92
C LYS A 121 19.82 11.67 18.38
N ALA A 122 19.14 10.55 18.56
CA ALA A 122 17.74 10.38 18.19
C ALA A 122 16.99 9.56 19.22
N SER A 123 15.74 9.93 19.49
CA SER A 123 14.84 9.15 20.34
C SER A 123 13.43 9.18 19.79
N TYR A 124 12.65 8.17 20.13
CA TYR A 124 11.26 8.08 19.70
C TYR A 124 10.37 7.42 20.74
N GLU A 125 9.07 7.66 20.59
CA GLU A 125 8.03 7.06 21.43
C GLU A 125 6.75 6.91 20.63
N LEU A 126 6.13 5.71 20.69
CA LEU A 126 4.82 5.48 20.10
C LEU A 126 3.72 5.98 21.03
N LEU A 127 2.97 6.99 20.61
CA LEU A 127 1.79 7.50 21.27
C LEU A 127 0.55 6.81 20.68
N ASN A 128 0.17 5.66 21.25
CA ASN A 128 -0.89 4.82 20.72
C ASN A 128 -2.20 5.00 21.50
N ASN A 129 -3.10 5.85 20.99
CA ASN A 129 -4.35 6.23 21.64
C ASN A 129 -4.13 6.75 23.08
N PRO A 130 -3.29 7.77 23.28
CA PRO A 130 -2.98 8.28 24.60
C PRO A 130 -4.23 8.82 25.30
N LYS A 131 -4.23 8.78 26.64
CA LYS A 131 -5.31 9.27 27.49
C LYS A 131 -4.99 10.65 28.10
N THR A 132 -3.71 10.97 28.12
CA THR A 132 -3.16 12.25 28.64
C THR A 132 -2.16 12.79 27.64
N ALA A 133 -1.88 14.09 27.72
CA ALA A 133 -0.79 14.69 26.95
C ALA A 133 0.55 14.02 27.28
N ASN A 134 1.43 13.94 26.30
CA ASN A 134 2.75 13.34 26.48
C ASN A 134 3.60 14.20 27.42
N GLN A 135 4.09 13.61 28.51
CA GLN A 135 4.82 14.36 29.55
C GLN A 135 6.16 14.88 29.03
N PHE A 136 6.86 14.09 28.20
CA PHE A 136 8.13 14.54 27.62
C PHE A 136 7.95 15.83 26.79
N LEU A 137 6.87 15.90 26.00
CA LEU A 137 6.58 17.11 25.21
C LEU A 137 6.14 18.28 26.07
N LEU A 138 5.43 18.05 27.18
CA LEU A 138 5.07 19.11 28.14
C LEU A 138 6.31 19.72 28.81
N ASP A 139 7.32 18.91 29.06
CA ASP A 139 8.54 19.31 29.76
C ASP A 139 9.54 20.02 28.83
N ASN A 140 9.60 19.62 27.54
CA ASN A 140 10.63 20.09 26.60
C ASN A 140 10.08 21.03 25.50
N CYS A 141 8.77 21.08 25.30
CA CYS A 141 8.15 21.88 24.24
C CYS A 141 7.14 22.87 24.82
N PRO A 142 7.48 24.12 25.02
CA PRO A 142 6.59 25.14 25.57
C PRO A 142 5.26 25.36 24.83
N SER A 143 5.23 25.07 23.54
CA SER A 143 4.01 25.16 22.71
C SER A 143 3.10 23.93 22.83
N TRP A 144 3.57 22.81 23.39
CA TRP A 144 2.73 21.64 23.64
C TRP A 144 1.87 21.87 24.89
N LYS A 145 0.56 21.67 24.77
CA LYS A 145 -0.39 22.00 25.86
C LYS A 145 -1.03 20.71 26.44
N PRO A 146 -1.53 20.74 27.69
CA PRO A 146 -2.15 19.59 28.35
C PRO A 146 -3.41 19.04 27.65
N ASP A 147 -4.04 19.81 26.78
CA ASP A 147 -5.20 19.42 25.98
C ASP A 147 -4.81 18.75 24.63
N MET A 148 -3.54 18.80 24.25
CA MET A 148 -3.01 18.13 23.05
C MET A 148 -2.75 16.64 23.31
N ILE A 149 -3.84 15.86 23.36
CA ILE A 149 -3.79 14.45 23.78
C ILE A 149 -3.64 13.48 22.59
N LEU A 150 -4.11 13.84 21.38
CA LEU A 150 -4.15 12.98 20.19
C LEU A 150 -4.94 11.68 20.40
N LYS A 151 -6.04 11.77 21.14
CA LYS A 151 -6.91 10.64 21.48
C LYS A 151 -7.45 9.96 20.23
N GLY A 152 -7.41 8.63 20.21
CA GLY A 152 -7.92 7.81 19.10
C GLY A 152 -6.92 7.61 17.97
N LEU A 153 -5.80 8.30 17.98
CA LEU A 153 -4.77 8.24 16.96
C LEU A 153 -3.59 7.39 17.40
N ALA A 154 -2.84 6.88 16.43
CA ALA A 154 -1.48 6.41 16.65
C ALA A 154 -0.51 7.44 16.08
N SER A 155 0.38 7.94 16.91
CA SER A 155 1.36 8.97 16.56
C SER A 155 2.74 8.57 17.03
N LEU A 156 3.77 9.03 16.36
CA LEU A 156 5.15 8.88 16.76
C LEU A 156 5.70 10.23 17.21
N ARG A 157 6.16 10.31 18.45
CA ARG A 157 7.07 11.38 18.87
C ARG A 157 8.47 11.02 18.42
N VAL A 158 9.14 11.93 17.76
CA VAL A 158 10.54 11.81 17.36
C VAL A 158 11.29 13.02 17.87
N SER A 159 12.47 12.80 18.43
CA SER A 159 13.38 13.86 18.83
C SER A 159 14.72 13.64 18.16
N MET A 160 15.24 14.67 17.51
CA MET A 160 16.47 14.63 16.73
C MET A 160 17.40 15.73 17.20
N LEU A 161 18.63 15.36 17.59
CA LEU A 161 19.69 16.31 17.86
C LEU A 161 20.30 16.77 16.52
N PHE A 162 20.40 18.08 16.32
CA PHE A 162 20.99 18.65 15.11
C PHE A 162 22.43 18.15 14.91
N ASP A 163 22.69 17.59 13.74
CA ASP A 163 24.00 17.13 13.30
C ASP A 163 24.19 17.54 11.84
N GLN A 164 25.03 18.53 11.60
CA GLN A 164 25.24 19.10 10.28
C GLN A 164 25.73 18.07 9.25
N GLN A 165 26.46 17.03 9.68
CA GLN A 165 26.97 16.00 8.79
C GLN A 165 25.85 15.04 8.36
N LYS A 166 24.93 14.72 9.27
CA LYS A 166 23.82 13.78 9.02
C LYS A 166 22.60 14.44 8.39
N TYR A 167 22.34 15.71 8.71
CA TYR A 167 21.16 16.45 8.21
C TYR A 167 21.51 17.50 7.17
N SER A 168 22.57 17.27 6.38
CA SER A 168 23.01 18.20 5.32
C SER A 168 21.93 18.54 4.28
N ALA A 169 20.95 17.67 4.11
CA ALA A 169 19.80 17.87 3.21
C ALA A 169 18.55 18.46 3.91
N GLY A 170 18.65 18.85 5.18
CA GLY A 170 17.54 19.35 6.00
C GLY A 170 16.89 18.25 6.85
N ILE A 171 15.69 18.54 7.37
CA ILE A 171 14.94 17.60 8.22
C ILE A 171 14.65 16.31 7.46
N PRO A 172 15.06 15.14 8.00
CA PRO A 172 14.90 13.87 7.31
C PRO A 172 13.43 13.48 7.22
N ASN A 173 13.10 12.72 6.18
CA ASN A 173 11.80 12.09 6.08
C ASN A 173 11.74 10.86 6.99
N VAL A 174 10.81 10.85 7.94
CA VAL A 174 10.63 9.74 8.88
C VAL A 174 9.73 8.68 8.25
N LYS A 175 10.23 7.45 8.13
CA LYS A 175 9.49 6.27 7.69
C LYS A 175 9.39 5.28 8.84
N VAL A 176 8.23 4.67 9.00
CA VAL A 176 7.94 3.76 10.12
C VAL A 176 7.32 2.48 9.60
N GLU A 177 7.85 1.35 10.04
CA GLU A 177 7.26 0.04 9.84
C GLU A 177 6.13 -0.13 10.86
N VAL A 178 4.91 -0.40 10.36
CA VAL A 178 3.68 -0.40 11.17
C VAL A 178 2.91 -1.70 10.97
N TRP A 179 2.57 -2.36 12.07
CA TRP A 179 1.51 -3.37 12.13
C TRP A 179 0.22 -2.64 12.48
N GLY A 180 -0.69 -2.60 11.51
CA GLY A 180 -1.86 -1.72 11.52
C GLY A 180 -2.93 -2.09 12.53
N LYS A 181 -4.18 -1.85 12.16
CA LYS A 181 -5.35 -2.01 13.00
C LYS A 181 -5.56 -3.46 13.43
N GLN A 182 -5.91 -3.66 14.72
CA GLN A 182 -6.45 -4.91 15.18
C GLN A 182 -7.89 -5.07 14.67
N VAL A 183 -8.21 -6.24 14.11
CA VAL A 183 -9.51 -6.54 13.51
C VAL A 183 -10.20 -7.67 14.25
N PHE A 184 -11.54 -7.64 14.28
CA PHE A 184 -12.36 -8.66 14.91
C PHE A 184 -12.42 -9.92 14.05
N ASP A 185 -12.14 -11.08 14.65
CA ASP A 185 -12.27 -12.39 14.03
C ASP A 185 -13.53 -13.10 14.58
N PRO A 186 -14.57 -13.27 13.75
CA PRO A 186 -15.81 -13.90 14.18
C PRO A 186 -15.69 -15.41 14.44
N ARG A 187 -14.56 -16.03 14.08
CA ARG A 187 -14.31 -17.47 14.29
C ARG A 187 -13.97 -17.77 15.76
N ASP A 188 -13.22 -16.86 16.42
CA ASP A 188 -12.81 -16.99 17.81
C ASP A 188 -13.35 -15.86 18.72
N ASN A 189 -14.12 -14.93 18.17
CA ASN A 189 -14.66 -13.75 18.83
C ASN A 189 -13.59 -12.86 19.49
N LYS A 190 -12.40 -12.77 18.90
CA LYS A 190 -11.32 -11.95 19.42
C LYS A 190 -10.95 -10.83 18.46
N THR A 191 -10.53 -9.71 19.03
CA THR A 191 -9.90 -8.61 18.27
C THR A 191 -8.41 -8.73 18.43
N LYS A 192 -7.71 -8.92 17.31
CA LYS A 192 -6.26 -9.10 17.25
C LYS A 192 -5.72 -8.55 15.94
N TRP A 193 -4.42 -8.30 15.87
CA TRP A 193 -3.80 -7.98 14.60
C TRP A 193 -3.95 -9.14 13.61
N SER A 194 -4.36 -8.80 12.40
CA SER A 194 -4.46 -9.76 11.30
C SER A 194 -4.32 -9.03 9.96
N ASP A 195 -3.66 -9.68 9.02
CA ASP A 195 -3.55 -9.33 7.63
C ASP A 195 -4.52 -10.12 6.72
N ASN A 196 -5.39 -10.94 7.32
CA ASN A 196 -6.39 -11.74 6.62
C ASN A 196 -7.33 -10.87 5.80
N ALA A 197 -7.40 -11.09 4.49
CA ALA A 197 -8.11 -10.21 3.56
C ALA A 197 -9.61 -10.10 3.86
N ALA A 198 -10.27 -11.19 4.24
CA ALA A 198 -11.69 -11.19 4.58
C ALA A 198 -11.97 -10.44 5.89
N LEU A 199 -11.10 -10.58 6.91
CA LEU A 199 -11.26 -9.89 8.19
C LEU A 199 -11.01 -8.38 8.06
N VAL A 200 -10.04 -7.99 7.24
CA VAL A 200 -9.77 -6.57 6.93
C VAL A 200 -10.96 -5.95 6.21
N LEU A 201 -11.53 -6.64 5.22
CA LEU A 201 -12.73 -6.18 4.52
C LEU A 201 -13.93 -6.07 5.47
N LEU A 202 -14.12 -7.03 6.35
CA LEU A 202 -15.18 -7.00 7.37
C LEU A 202 -15.06 -5.78 8.27
N ASP A 203 -13.85 -5.50 8.78
CA ASP A 203 -13.60 -4.32 9.63
C ASP A 203 -13.85 -3.02 8.86
N PHE A 204 -13.41 -2.95 7.61
CA PHE A 204 -13.63 -1.78 6.75
C PHE A 204 -15.13 -1.51 6.54
N ILE A 205 -15.92 -2.52 6.19
CA ILE A 205 -17.37 -2.39 5.97
C ILE A 205 -18.09 -1.94 7.25
N ARG A 206 -17.70 -2.45 8.41
CA ARG A 206 -18.32 -2.15 9.71
C ARG A 206 -17.98 -0.75 10.22
N HIS A 207 -16.77 -0.31 10.04
CA HIS A 207 -16.25 0.87 10.74
C HIS A 207 -15.95 2.08 9.86
N HIS A 208 -15.90 1.91 8.53
CA HIS A 208 -15.64 3.04 7.64
C HIS A 208 -16.74 4.11 7.77
N PRO A 209 -16.39 5.41 8.01
CA PRO A 209 -17.36 6.46 8.33
C PRO A 209 -18.50 6.65 7.32
N LYS A 210 -18.25 6.34 6.04
CA LYS A 210 -19.26 6.45 4.97
C LYS A 210 -20.10 5.17 4.78
N MET A 211 -19.81 4.09 5.51
CA MET A 211 -20.50 2.80 5.35
C MET A 211 -21.22 2.38 6.63
N MET A 212 -20.50 2.14 7.71
CA MET A 212 -21.03 1.79 9.05
C MET A 212 -22.15 0.74 8.98
N VAL A 213 -21.88 -0.37 8.27
CA VAL A 213 -22.87 -1.44 8.10
C VAL A 213 -23.12 -2.11 9.46
N ALA A 214 -24.40 -2.15 9.85
CA ALA A 214 -24.79 -2.73 11.13
C ALA A 214 -24.59 -4.25 11.15
N ASP A 215 -24.27 -4.81 12.31
CA ASP A 215 -23.95 -6.23 12.49
C ASP A 215 -25.08 -7.19 12.06
N ASN A 216 -26.34 -6.75 12.14
CA ASN A 216 -27.51 -7.50 11.68
C ASN A 216 -27.69 -7.51 10.14
N ARG A 217 -26.81 -6.83 9.41
CA ARG A 217 -26.76 -6.82 7.96
C ARG A 217 -25.56 -7.59 7.39
N ILE A 218 -24.82 -8.29 8.25
CA ILE A 218 -23.61 -9.03 7.89
C ILE A 218 -23.92 -10.53 7.90
N ASP A 219 -23.54 -11.21 6.83
CA ASP A 219 -23.51 -12.67 6.78
C ASP A 219 -22.20 -13.15 7.44
N TRP A 220 -22.30 -13.41 8.74
CA TRP A 220 -21.16 -13.84 9.54
C TRP A 220 -20.57 -15.17 9.09
N GLU A 221 -21.41 -16.11 8.61
CA GLU A 221 -20.92 -17.42 8.17
C GLU A 221 -20.14 -17.30 6.86
N ALA A 222 -20.57 -16.45 5.94
CA ALA A 222 -19.81 -16.17 4.74
C ALA A 222 -18.43 -15.56 5.04
N PHE A 223 -18.37 -14.60 5.98
CA PHE A 223 -17.10 -14.02 6.40
C PHE A 223 -16.18 -15.01 7.14
N LYS A 224 -16.73 -15.91 7.98
CA LYS A 224 -15.95 -16.98 8.63
C LYS A 224 -15.34 -17.94 7.60
N ALA A 225 -16.12 -18.36 6.61
CA ALA A 225 -15.68 -19.24 5.54
C ALA A 225 -14.58 -18.57 4.70
N ALA A 226 -14.80 -17.32 4.28
CA ALA A 226 -13.82 -16.56 3.52
C ALA A 226 -12.51 -16.34 4.31
N ALA A 227 -12.61 -16.02 5.61
CA ALA A 227 -11.44 -15.87 6.47
C ALA A 227 -10.64 -17.17 6.60
N THR A 228 -11.32 -18.32 6.62
CA THR A 228 -10.66 -19.64 6.65
C THR A 228 -9.88 -19.89 5.37
N ILE A 229 -10.47 -19.59 4.22
CA ILE A 229 -9.79 -19.70 2.91
C ILE A 229 -8.59 -18.75 2.83
N CYS A 230 -8.75 -17.49 3.29
CA CYS A 230 -7.64 -16.54 3.27
C CYS A 230 -6.44 -17.00 4.12
N ASP A 231 -6.69 -17.70 5.24
CA ASP A 231 -5.64 -18.23 6.12
C ASP A 231 -5.07 -19.59 5.66
N GLU A 232 -5.59 -20.21 4.58
CA GLU A 232 -4.99 -21.41 4.03
C GLU A 232 -3.51 -21.18 3.70
N VAL A 233 -2.70 -22.16 4.05
CA VAL A 233 -1.25 -22.11 3.82
C VAL A 233 -0.93 -22.59 2.44
N VAL A 234 -0.23 -21.78 1.68
CA VAL A 234 0.30 -22.09 0.36
C VAL A 234 1.81 -21.98 0.34
N THR A 235 2.45 -22.69 -0.58
CA THR A 235 3.90 -22.71 -0.68
C THR A 235 4.35 -21.87 -1.88
N ASP A 236 5.23 -20.92 -1.65
CA ASP A 236 5.81 -20.10 -2.71
C ASP A 236 6.82 -20.90 -3.58
N PRO A 237 7.27 -20.37 -4.72
CA PRO A 237 8.25 -21.04 -5.58
C PRO A 237 9.61 -21.31 -4.92
N LYS A 238 9.90 -20.66 -3.79
CA LYS A 238 11.13 -20.87 -3.01
C LYS A 238 10.94 -21.84 -1.84
N GLY A 239 9.73 -22.40 -1.67
CA GLY A 239 9.40 -23.31 -0.58
C GLY A 239 9.00 -22.64 0.72
N LYS A 240 8.80 -21.31 0.75
CA LYS A 240 8.33 -20.57 1.91
C LYS A 240 6.81 -20.72 2.02
N LEU A 241 6.33 -20.93 3.25
CA LEU A 241 4.91 -20.95 3.55
C LEU A 241 4.38 -19.55 3.73
N GLU A 242 3.25 -19.26 3.09
CA GLU A 242 2.52 -18.00 3.25
C GLU A 242 1.00 -18.24 3.31
N LYS A 243 0.24 -17.26 3.79
CA LYS A 243 -1.22 -17.29 3.72
C LYS A 243 -1.68 -17.09 2.28
N ARG A 244 -2.82 -17.70 1.94
CA ARG A 244 -3.38 -17.62 0.59
C ARG A 244 -3.70 -16.19 0.17
N TYR A 245 -4.40 -15.42 1.02
CA TYR A 245 -4.77 -14.04 0.71
C TYR A 245 -4.57 -13.11 1.91
N THR A 246 -3.73 -12.12 1.73
CA THR A 246 -3.45 -11.07 2.71
C THR A 246 -3.71 -9.69 2.14
N ILE A 247 -4.04 -8.74 3.02
CA ILE A 247 -4.16 -7.31 2.72
C ILE A 247 -3.20 -6.55 3.61
N ASN A 248 -2.32 -5.75 2.99
CA ASN A 248 -1.31 -4.95 3.64
C ASN A 248 -1.26 -3.55 3.00
N GLY A 249 -1.44 -2.50 3.78
CA GLY A 249 -1.34 -1.14 3.25
C GLY A 249 -2.17 -0.09 3.96
N CYS A 250 -2.20 1.09 3.37
CA CYS A 250 -2.88 2.27 3.89
C CYS A 250 -4.09 2.63 3.02
N ILE A 251 -5.14 3.13 3.68
CA ILE A 251 -6.38 3.57 3.06
C ILE A 251 -6.61 5.03 3.46
N ASP A 252 -6.76 5.89 2.46
CA ASP A 252 -7.22 7.26 2.68
C ASP A 252 -8.74 7.25 2.88
N LEU A 253 -9.23 7.78 4.00
CA LEU A 253 -10.66 7.84 4.31
C LEU A 253 -11.47 8.74 3.37
N ASN A 254 -10.82 9.57 2.58
CA ASN A 254 -11.47 10.39 1.55
C ASN A 254 -11.74 9.60 0.26
N GLU A 255 -11.06 8.48 0.06
CA GLU A 255 -11.30 7.61 -1.09
C GLU A 255 -12.77 7.17 -1.15
N ARG A 256 -13.21 6.79 -2.33
CA ARG A 256 -14.54 6.19 -2.52
C ARG A 256 -14.53 4.79 -1.90
N PRO A 257 -15.39 4.48 -0.92
CA PRO A 257 -15.41 3.15 -0.29
C PRO A 257 -15.55 2.00 -1.29
N ALA A 258 -16.36 2.18 -2.34
CA ALA A 258 -16.54 1.17 -3.38
C ALA A 258 -15.22 0.83 -4.08
N SER A 259 -14.42 1.83 -4.47
CA SER A 259 -13.12 1.59 -5.11
C SER A 259 -12.14 0.88 -4.17
N THR A 260 -12.16 1.23 -2.88
CA THR A 260 -11.32 0.56 -1.87
C THR A 260 -11.74 -0.91 -1.68
N ILE A 261 -13.05 -1.17 -1.66
CA ILE A 261 -13.60 -2.54 -1.60
C ILE A 261 -13.20 -3.33 -2.84
N ASP A 262 -13.29 -2.73 -4.03
CA ASP A 262 -12.86 -3.39 -5.28
C ASP A 262 -11.39 -3.82 -5.21
N ASP A 263 -10.51 -2.95 -4.72
CA ASP A 263 -9.09 -3.26 -4.56
C ASP A 263 -8.84 -4.32 -3.45
N MET A 264 -9.67 -4.34 -2.39
CA MET A 264 -9.61 -5.40 -1.36
C MET A 264 -10.09 -6.74 -1.90
N LEU A 265 -11.18 -6.74 -2.69
CA LEU A 265 -11.69 -7.94 -3.35
C LEU A 265 -10.69 -8.47 -4.38
N ALA A 266 -10.05 -7.58 -5.13
CA ALA A 266 -8.99 -7.95 -6.07
C ALA A 266 -7.81 -8.66 -5.36
N ALA A 267 -7.47 -8.24 -4.13
CA ALA A 267 -6.40 -8.85 -3.35
C ALA A 267 -6.68 -10.31 -2.92
N MET A 268 -7.94 -10.76 -2.98
CA MET A 268 -8.33 -12.12 -2.64
C MET A 268 -9.14 -12.82 -3.77
N ALA A 269 -9.16 -12.27 -4.99
CA ALA A 269 -10.00 -12.71 -6.11
C ALA A 269 -11.47 -12.94 -5.69
N GLY A 270 -11.93 -12.16 -4.71
CA GLY A 270 -13.20 -12.33 -4.03
C GLY A 270 -14.34 -11.54 -4.65
N GLU A 271 -15.53 -11.86 -4.21
CA GLU A 271 -16.77 -11.19 -4.65
C GLU A 271 -17.68 -10.95 -3.44
N LEU A 272 -18.37 -9.81 -3.39
CA LEU A 272 -19.43 -9.57 -2.42
C LEU A 272 -20.68 -10.35 -2.81
N THR A 273 -21.36 -10.89 -1.81
CA THR A 273 -22.64 -11.56 -1.97
C THR A 273 -23.74 -10.81 -1.22
N TRP A 274 -24.91 -10.74 -1.83
CA TRP A 274 -26.09 -10.11 -1.24
C TRP A 274 -27.23 -11.11 -1.24
N PHE A 275 -27.65 -11.51 -0.07
CA PHE A 275 -28.78 -12.41 0.05
C PHE A 275 -29.62 -12.09 1.30
N GLY A 276 -30.94 -12.03 1.14
CA GLY A 276 -31.84 -11.75 2.25
C GLY A 276 -31.60 -10.41 2.96
N GLY A 277 -30.95 -9.44 2.31
CA GLY A 277 -30.58 -8.16 2.90
C GLY A 277 -29.29 -8.21 3.74
N LEU A 278 -28.55 -9.33 3.70
CA LEU A 278 -27.25 -9.51 4.33
C LEU A 278 -26.15 -9.31 3.30
N ILE A 279 -25.02 -8.75 3.76
CA ILE A 279 -23.78 -8.61 3.01
C ILE A 279 -22.86 -9.73 3.43
N GLY A 280 -22.45 -10.55 2.46
CA GLY A 280 -21.42 -11.57 2.62
C GLY A 280 -20.24 -11.34 1.69
N VAL A 281 -19.23 -12.18 1.81
CA VAL A 281 -18.08 -12.23 0.90
C VAL A 281 -17.72 -13.67 0.60
N GLN A 282 -17.33 -13.94 -0.63
CA GLN A 282 -16.68 -15.17 -1.02
C GLN A 282 -15.24 -14.85 -1.43
N ALA A 283 -14.27 -15.45 -0.76
CA ALA A 283 -12.87 -15.39 -1.17
C ALA A 283 -12.65 -16.26 -2.41
N GLY A 284 -11.59 -16.00 -3.15
CA GLY A 284 -11.24 -16.72 -4.35
C GLY A 284 -10.89 -18.18 -4.09
N ALA A 285 -11.84 -19.09 -4.29
CA ALA A 285 -11.67 -20.53 -4.18
C ALA A 285 -12.77 -21.25 -4.97
N TYR A 286 -12.56 -22.54 -5.20
CA TYR A 286 -13.61 -23.41 -5.75
C TYR A 286 -14.55 -23.86 -4.63
N TYR A 287 -15.83 -23.49 -4.73
CA TYR A 287 -16.87 -23.84 -3.76
C TYR A 287 -17.79 -25.00 -4.23
N GLY A 288 -17.36 -25.68 -5.33
CA GLY A 288 -18.07 -26.86 -5.83
C GLY A 288 -17.72 -28.14 -5.07
N PRO A 289 -18.21 -29.29 -5.52
CA PRO A 289 -19.01 -29.49 -6.76
C PRO A 289 -20.43 -28.95 -6.64
N ALA A 290 -21.08 -28.76 -7.82
CA ALA A 290 -22.46 -28.30 -7.89
C ALA A 290 -23.41 -29.23 -7.14
N THR A 291 -24.22 -28.67 -6.25
CA THR A 291 -25.22 -29.42 -5.46
C THR A 291 -26.58 -29.50 -6.15
N VAL A 292 -26.87 -28.58 -7.07
CA VAL A 292 -28.13 -28.51 -7.81
C VAL A 292 -27.85 -28.68 -9.30
N THR A 293 -28.59 -29.60 -9.93
CA THR A 293 -28.57 -29.77 -11.39
C THR A 293 -29.83 -29.11 -11.98
N ILE A 294 -29.62 -28.22 -12.93
CA ILE A 294 -30.66 -27.52 -13.70
C ILE A 294 -30.75 -28.20 -15.06
N ASN A 295 -31.91 -28.75 -15.39
CA ASN A 295 -32.17 -29.40 -16.67
C ASN A 295 -33.03 -28.50 -17.59
N SER A 296 -33.13 -28.82 -18.88
CA SER A 296 -33.95 -28.09 -19.85
C SER A 296 -35.38 -27.84 -19.36
N GLY A 297 -36.02 -28.82 -18.71
CA GLY A 297 -37.38 -28.71 -18.19
C GLY A 297 -37.52 -27.78 -16.96
N ASP A 298 -36.46 -27.35 -16.34
CA ASP A 298 -36.45 -26.40 -15.24
C ASP A 298 -36.40 -24.94 -15.73
N ILE A 299 -36.03 -24.73 -17.00
CA ILE A 299 -35.87 -23.42 -17.67
C ILE A 299 -37.16 -23.11 -18.43
N ILE A 300 -37.71 -21.94 -18.16
CA ILE A 300 -39.01 -21.49 -18.74
C ILE A 300 -38.87 -20.31 -19.71
N SER A 301 -37.67 -19.76 -19.86
CA SER A 301 -37.38 -18.70 -20.84
C SER A 301 -36.34 -19.17 -21.86
N ASN A 302 -36.03 -18.31 -22.82
CA ASN A 302 -34.84 -18.50 -23.62
C ASN A 302 -33.58 -18.41 -22.72
N ILE A 303 -32.52 -19.10 -23.13
CA ILE A 303 -31.21 -18.95 -22.53
C ILE A 303 -30.47 -17.88 -23.32
N ASP A 304 -30.21 -16.75 -22.70
CA ASP A 304 -29.37 -15.72 -23.29
C ASP A 304 -27.92 -16.06 -22.99
N ILE A 305 -27.20 -16.41 -24.01
CA ILE A 305 -25.77 -16.78 -23.91
C ILE A 305 -24.94 -15.56 -24.30
N THR A 306 -24.23 -14.98 -23.34
CA THR A 306 -23.16 -14.06 -23.66
C THR A 306 -21.92 -14.92 -23.93
N PRO A 307 -21.49 -15.05 -25.20
CA PRO A 307 -20.36 -15.89 -25.52
C PRO A 307 -19.11 -15.39 -24.82
N GLU A 308 -18.11 -16.27 -24.78
CA GLU A 308 -16.75 -15.93 -24.36
C GLU A 308 -16.32 -14.59 -24.97
N SER A 309 -15.42 -13.89 -24.25
CA SER A 309 -14.81 -12.65 -24.73
C SER A 309 -14.49 -12.72 -26.21
N SER A 310 -14.80 -11.65 -26.96
CA SER A 310 -14.40 -11.61 -28.37
C SER A 310 -12.91 -11.92 -28.52
N SER A 311 -12.48 -12.40 -29.68
CA SER A 311 -11.05 -12.71 -29.89
C SER A 311 -10.10 -11.55 -29.57
N ARG A 312 -10.61 -10.31 -29.47
CA ARG A 312 -9.88 -9.12 -29.08
C ARG A 312 -9.85 -8.87 -27.56
N GLU A 313 -10.71 -9.52 -26.81
CA GLU A 313 -10.85 -9.36 -25.36
C GLU A 313 -10.33 -10.56 -24.58
N ARG A 314 -9.94 -11.64 -25.29
CA ARG A 314 -9.33 -12.81 -24.68
C ARG A 314 -7.93 -12.46 -24.20
N LEU A 315 -7.64 -12.78 -22.96
CA LEU A 315 -6.32 -12.56 -22.38
C LEU A 315 -5.49 -13.82 -22.47
N ASN A 316 -4.21 -13.66 -22.76
CA ASN A 316 -3.21 -14.73 -22.68
C ASN A 316 -2.02 -14.35 -21.78
N THR A 317 -1.96 -13.08 -21.38
CA THR A 317 -0.93 -12.55 -20.48
C THR A 317 -1.55 -11.61 -19.45
N VAL A 318 -1.16 -11.72 -18.19
CA VAL A 318 -1.48 -10.75 -17.13
C VAL A 318 -0.17 -10.33 -16.47
N GLN A 319 0.05 -9.03 -16.43
CA GLN A 319 1.19 -8.39 -15.79
C GLN A 319 0.69 -7.31 -14.84
N GLY A 320 1.57 -6.71 -14.06
CA GLY A 320 1.20 -5.58 -13.21
C GLY A 320 2.09 -5.45 -12.00
N THR A 321 1.61 -4.74 -10.99
CA THR A 321 2.41 -4.31 -9.85
C THR A 321 1.85 -4.79 -8.52
N PHE A 322 2.74 -4.96 -7.55
CA PHE A 322 2.44 -5.23 -6.15
C PHE A 322 3.35 -4.39 -5.26
N ILE A 323 3.15 -4.38 -3.96
CA ILE A 323 4.00 -3.65 -3.00
C ILE A 323 5.06 -4.59 -2.46
N ASP A 324 6.33 -4.37 -2.79
CA ASP A 324 7.42 -5.28 -2.42
C ASP A 324 8.09 -4.88 -1.09
N PRO A 325 7.92 -5.65 0.01
CA PRO A 325 8.59 -5.40 1.27
C PRO A 325 10.11 -5.45 1.19
N GLU A 326 10.67 -6.29 0.30
CA GLU A 326 12.12 -6.41 0.12
C GLU A 326 12.72 -5.24 -0.68
N GLN A 327 11.87 -4.46 -1.37
CA GLN A 327 12.24 -3.21 -2.04
C GLN A 327 11.73 -1.99 -1.26
N MET A 328 11.78 -2.02 0.06
CA MET A 328 11.33 -0.93 0.93
C MET A 328 9.86 -0.54 0.69
N TRP A 329 8.97 -1.51 0.46
CA TRP A 329 7.53 -1.32 0.16
C TRP A 329 7.26 -0.40 -1.04
N VAL A 330 8.12 -0.45 -2.06
CA VAL A 330 7.89 0.24 -3.33
C VAL A 330 6.98 -0.62 -4.21
N GLU A 331 6.17 0.05 -5.01
CA GLU A 331 5.40 -0.60 -6.07
C GLU A 331 6.38 -1.18 -7.10
N THR A 332 6.32 -2.49 -7.30
CA THR A 332 7.26 -3.26 -8.11
C THR A 332 6.49 -4.21 -9.02
N ASP A 333 6.98 -4.46 -10.22
CA ASP A 333 6.38 -5.43 -11.13
C ASP A 333 6.57 -6.87 -10.61
N TYR A 334 5.49 -7.66 -10.66
CA TYR A 334 5.61 -9.10 -10.45
C TYR A 334 5.85 -9.81 -11.80
N PRO A 335 6.47 -11.01 -11.80
CA PRO A 335 6.67 -11.77 -13.03
C PRO A 335 5.34 -12.02 -13.75
N ALA A 336 5.26 -11.61 -15.02
CA ALA A 336 4.06 -11.78 -15.83
C ALA A 336 3.62 -13.27 -15.88
N VAL A 337 2.32 -13.46 -15.74
CA VAL A 337 1.67 -14.77 -15.88
C VAL A 337 1.15 -14.90 -17.30
N GLN A 338 1.67 -15.90 -18.01
CA GLN A 338 1.37 -16.14 -19.41
C GLN A 338 1.13 -17.64 -19.63
N VAL A 339 0.15 -17.97 -20.46
CA VAL A 339 -0.13 -19.33 -20.91
C VAL A 339 0.33 -19.45 -22.37
N ALA A 340 1.41 -20.21 -22.58
CA ALA A 340 2.07 -20.33 -23.89
C ALA A 340 1.14 -20.89 -24.98
N GLU A 341 0.33 -21.88 -24.63
CA GLU A 341 -0.64 -22.50 -25.55
C GLU A 341 -1.66 -21.49 -26.08
N TRP A 342 -2.11 -20.59 -25.21
CA TRP A 342 -3.07 -19.54 -25.59
C TRP A 342 -2.42 -18.43 -26.42
N LEU A 343 -1.14 -18.16 -26.16
CA LEU A 343 -0.38 -17.22 -26.99
C LEU A 343 -0.20 -17.75 -28.42
N GLU A 344 0.08 -19.06 -28.57
CA GLU A 344 0.17 -19.73 -29.87
C GLU A 344 -1.19 -19.76 -30.60
N GLU A 345 -2.28 -20.05 -29.86
CA GLU A 345 -3.64 -20.07 -30.39
C GLU A 345 -4.09 -18.68 -30.88
N ASP A 346 -3.85 -17.65 -30.10
CA ASP A 346 -4.27 -16.27 -30.42
C ASP A 346 -3.34 -15.59 -31.43
N GLY A 347 -2.12 -16.08 -31.62
CA GLY A 347 -1.13 -15.59 -32.56
C GLY A 347 -0.52 -14.21 -32.21
N GLN A 348 -0.95 -13.59 -31.12
CA GLN A 348 -0.44 -12.33 -30.60
C GLN A 348 -0.61 -12.24 -29.08
N GLU A 349 0.23 -11.48 -28.43
CA GLU A 349 0.10 -11.18 -27.00
C GLU A 349 -1.08 -10.24 -26.74
N GLN A 350 -1.96 -10.67 -25.85
CA GLN A 350 -3.09 -9.88 -25.35
C GLN A 350 -2.96 -9.79 -23.84
N SER A 351 -2.45 -8.64 -23.38
CA SER A 351 -2.09 -8.45 -21.99
C SER A 351 -3.04 -7.50 -21.26
N GLN A 352 -3.22 -7.74 -19.97
CA GLN A 352 -3.93 -6.85 -19.06
C GLN A 352 -3.05 -6.52 -17.86
N ASP A 353 -3.07 -5.25 -17.44
CA ASP A 353 -2.40 -4.80 -16.22
C ASP A 353 -3.30 -5.04 -15.00
N LEU A 354 -2.77 -5.76 -14.00
CA LEU A 354 -3.41 -5.98 -12.71
C LEU A 354 -2.57 -5.34 -11.60
N LYS A 355 -3.01 -4.18 -11.11
CA LYS A 355 -2.36 -3.45 -10.02
C LYS A 355 -2.94 -3.83 -8.68
N LEU A 356 -2.09 -4.34 -7.79
CA LEU A 356 -2.47 -4.92 -6.51
C LEU A 356 -1.88 -4.11 -5.34
N ARG A 357 -2.48 -2.95 -5.06
CA ARG A 357 -1.95 -2.01 -4.05
C ARG A 357 -1.95 -2.51 -2.61
N PHE A 358 -2.69 -3.58 -2.30
CA PHE A 358 -2.76 -4.18 -0.97
C PHE A 358 -2.05 -5.50 -0.85
N VAL A 359 -1.44 -5.99 -1.92
CA VAL A 359 -0.73 -7.26 -1.93
C VAL A 359 0.76 -7.01 -1.74
N SER A 360 1.35 -7.71 -0.78
CA SER A 360 2.77 -7.60 -0.45
C SER A 360 3.58 -8.86 -0.79
N SER A 361 2.95 -9.88 -1.41
CA SER A 361 3.61 -11.08 -1.91
C SER A 361 3.54 -11.14 -3.43
N TYR A 362 4.70 -11.26 -4.08
CA TYR A 362 4.77 -11.47 -5.54
C TYR A 362 4.10 -12.79 -5.96
N TYR A 363 4.08 -13.76 -5.06
CA TYR A 363 3.45 -15.05 -5.33
C TYR A 363 1.92 -14.96 -5.24
N GLN A 364 1.40 -14.26 -4.24
CA GLN A 364 -0.04 -13.95 -4.17
C GLN A 364 -0.47 -13.18 -5.43
N ALA A 365 0.32 -12.19 -5.88
CA ALA A 365 0.04 -11.42 -7.09
C ALA A 365 -0.04 -12.31 -8.34
N GLN A 366 0.90 -13.25 -8.52
CA GLN A 366 0.88 -14.18 -9.64
C GLN A 366 -0.31 -15.15 -9.58
N ARG A 367 -0.71 -15.64 -8.40
CA ARG A 367 -1.91 -16.48 -8.25
C ARG A 367 -3.17 -15.72 -8.63
N LEU A 368 -3.30 -14.47 -8.19
CA LEU A 368 -4.42 -13.60 -8.56
C LEU A 368 -4.45 -13.32 -10.07
N ALA A 369 -3.30 -13.08 -10.67
CA ALA A 369 -3.15 -12.91 -12.11
C ALA A 369 -3.56 -14.17 -12.88
N ASN A 370 -3.19 -15.36 -12.40
CA ASN A 370 -3.59 -16.64 -12.99
C ASN A 370 -5.11 -16.86 -12.92
N VAL A 371 -5.73 -16.56 -11.78
CA VAL A 371 -7.20 -16.63 -11.64
C VAL A 371 -7.90 -15.70 -12.61
N LEU A 372 -7.43 -14.45 -12.73
CA LEU A 372 -7.97 -13.48 -13.68
C LEU A 372 -7.87 -13.98 -15.12
N LEU A 373 -6.70 -14.49 -15.48
CA LEU A 373 -6.41 -15.02 -16.82
C LEU A 373 -7.33 -16.19 -17.17
N ARG A 374 -7.47 -17.17 -16.29
CA ARG A 374 -8.31 -18.35 -16.49
C ARG A 374 -9.80 -18.00 -16.50
N ARG A 375 -10.26 -17.11 -15.62
CA ARG A 375 -11.65 -16.62 -15.62
C ARG A 375 -12.01 -15.87 -16.89
N ASN A 376 -11.08 -15.11 -17.46
CA ASN A 376 -11.32 -14.42 -18.72
C ASN A 376 -11.52 -15.40 -19.87
N ARG A 377 -10.77 -16.52 -19.87
CA ARG A 377 -10.81 -17.53 -20.94
C ARG A 377 -12.04 -18.45 -20.85
N LEU A 378 -12.51 -18.74 -19.62
CA LEU A 378 -13.68 -19.60 -19.36
C LEU A 378 -14.99 -18.82 -19.14
N GLY A 379 -14.98 -17.54 -19.43
CA GLY A 379 -15.95 -16.57 -18.97
C GLY A 379 -17.36 -16.59 -19.56
N GLN A 380 -17.87 -17.72 -20.05
CA GLN A 380 -19.23 -17.81 -20.57
C GLN A 380 -20.26 -17.44 -19.48
N THR A 381 -21.07 -16.45 -19.77
CA THR A 381 -22.16 -16.01 -18.89
C THR A 381 -23.50 -16.33 -19.53
N LEU A 382 -24.39 -16.92 -18.74
CA LEU A 382 -25.73 -17.30 -19.17
C LEU A 382 -26.76 -16.60 -18.30
N SER A 383 -27.84 -16.13 -18.92
CA SER A 383 -28.99 -15.59 -18.20
C SER A 383 -30.27 -16.29 -18.67
N PHE A 384 -31.06 -16.78 -17.73
CA PHE A 384 -32.32 -17.47 -18.02
C PHE A 384 -33.26 -17.39 -16.82
N THR A 385 -34.53 -17.63 -17.06
CA THR A 385 -35.55 -17.72 -16.01
C THR A 385 -35.94 -19.18 -15.81
N MET A 386 -36.04 -19.59 -14.58
CA MET A 386 -36.44 -20.94 -14.21
C MET A 386 -37.66 -20.98 -13.29
N ASN A 387 -38.21 -22.16 -13.16
CA ASN A 387 -39.35 -22.44 -12.29
C ASN A 387 -38.98 -22.32 -10.78
N LEU A 388 -39.92 -22.65 -9.89
CA LEU A 388 -39.75 -22.60 -8.44
C LEU A 388 -38.52 -23.37 -7.91
N LYS A 389 -37.93 -24.30 -8.66
CA LYS A 389 -36.69 -24.99 -8.28
C LYS A 389 -35.52 -24.01 -8.09
N GLY A 390 -35.59 -22.83 -8.71
CA GLY A 390 -34.61 -21.75 -8.53
C GLY A 390 -34.50 -21.22 -7.10
N TYR A 391 -35.50 -21.47 -6.25
CA TYR A 391 -35.42 -21.12 -4.83
C TYR A 391 -34.40 -21.96 -4.03
N ALA A 392 -34.00 -23.12 -4.55
CA ALA A 392 -32.95 -23.93 -3.95
C ALA A 392 -31.54 -23.42 -4.26
N VAL A 393 -31.42 -22.36 -5.06
CA VAL A 393 -30.16 -21.81 -5.55
C VAL A 393 -29.93 -20.44 -4.92
N MET A 394 -28.70 -20.16 -4.52
CA MET A 394 -28.31 -18.88 -3.92
C MET A 394 -27.17 -18.23 -4.72
N PRO A 395 -27.06 -16.90 -4.70
CA PRO A 395 -25.87 -16.23 -5.23
C PRO A 395 -24.60 -16.82 -4.63
N GLY A 396 -23.61 -17.07 -5.49
CA GLY A 396 -22.34 -17.69 -5.10
C GLY A 396 -22.35 -19.22 -5.02
N SER A 397 -23.53 -19.90 -5.08
CA SER A 397 -23.58 -21.36 -5.17
C SER A 397 -23.22 -21.88 -6.57
N TYR A 398 -22.80 -23.14 -6.62
CA TYR A 398 -22.48 -23.83 -7.88
C TYR A 398 -23.68 -24.66 -8.33
N VAL A 399 -24.02 -24.51 -9.60
CA VAL A 399 -25.05 -25.28 -10.29
C VAL A 399 -24.47 -26.01 -11.48
N ARG A 400 -24.94 -27.20 -11.76
CA ARG A 400 -24.62 -27.92 -12.98
C ARG A 400 -25.75 -27.70 -13.98
N LEU A 401 -25.45 -27.06 -15.08
CA LEU A 401 -26.40 -26.85 -16.16
C LEU A 401 -26.29 -28.01 -17.15
N LYS A 402 -27.38 -28.77 -17.29
CA LYS A 402 -27.48 -29.91 -18.21
C LYS A 402 -28.58 -29.68 -19.22
N VAL A 403 -28.21 -29.14 -20.38
CA VAL A 403 -29.10 -28.79 -21.49
C VAL A 403 -28.59 -29.49 -22.76
N PRO A 404 -29.02 -30.74 -23.01
CA PRO A 404 -28.54 -31.53 -24.14
C PRO A 404 -28.79 -30.87 -25.51
N GLU A 405 -29.81 -30.07 -25.62
CA GLU A 405 -30.21 -29.39 -26.86
C GLU A 405 -29.14 -28.43 -27.38
N ILE A 406 -28.29 -27.94 -26.52
CA ILE A 406 -27.16 -27.05 -26.83
C ILE A 406 -25.81 -27.68 -26.43
N GLU A 407 -25.77 -29.00 -26.25
CA GLU A 407 -24.57 -29.79 -25.86
C GLU A 407 -23.90 -29.27 -24.58
N MET A 408 -24.69 -28.74 -23.63
CA MET A 408 -24.19 -28.16 -22.40
C MET A 408 -24.34 -29.13 -21.23
N ASP A 409 -23.22 -29.49 -20.60
CA ASP A 409 -23.13 -30.22 -19.33
C ASP A 409 -21.92 -29.74 -18.54
N ARG A 410 -22.05 -28.58 -17.90
CA ARG A 410 -20.95 -27.89 -17.21
C ARG A 410 -21.41 -27.30 -15.89
N GLU A 411 -20.42 -26.95 -15.06
CA GLU A 411 -20.64 -26.24 -13.80
C GLU A 411 -20.58 -24.74 -14.00
N PHE A 412 -21.49 -24.05 -13.33
CA PHE A 412 -21.59 -22.60 -13.32
C PHE A 412 -21.75 -22.10 -11.89
N ARG A 413 -21.20 -20.93 -11.63
CA ARG A 413 -21.43 -20.21 -10.39
C ARG A 413 -22.56 -19.21 -10.60
N VAL A 414 -23.49 -19.15 -9.66
CA VAL A 414 -24.59 -18.20 -9.68
C VAL A 414 -24.06 -16.82 -9.27
N VAL A 415 -24.18 -15.86 -10.18
CA VAL A 415 -23.74 -14.46 -9.99
C VAL A 415 -24.91 -13.61 -9.51
N GLU A 416 -26.08 -13.75 -10.18
CA GLU A 416 -27.26 -12.98 -9.83
C GLU A 416 -28.46 -13.91 -9.68
N TRP A 417 -29.31 -13.55 -8.75
CA TRP A 417 -30.55 -14.23 -8.46
C TRP A 417 -31.66 -13.20 -8.25
N GLU A 418 -32.67 -13.22 -9.09
CA GLU A 418 -33.80 -12.31 -9.03
C GLU A 418 -35.10 -13.10 -8.95
N HIS A 419 -35.90 -12.80 -7.94
CA HIS A 419 -37.17 -13.46 -7.67
C HIS A 419 -38.32 -12.63 -8.18
N ASP A 420 -39.19 -13.25 -8.98
CA ASP A 420 -40.49 -12.72 -9.34
C ASP A 420 -41.59 -13.41 -8.50
N PRO A 421 -42.11 -12.72 -7.46
CA PRO A 421 -43.13 -13.32 -6.58
C PRO A 421 -44.49 -13.47 -7.27
N ILE A 422 -44.77 -12.70 -8.33
CA ILE A 422 -46.04 -12.74 -9.05
C ILE A 422 -46.03 -13.90 -10.04
N GLY A 423 -44.96 -14.03 -10.80
CA GLY A 423 -44.77 -15.12 -11.75
C GLY A 423 -44.39 -16.45 -11.12
N GLY A 424 -43.98 -16.49 -9.84
CA GLY A 424 -43.48 -17.67 -9.19
C GLY A 424 -42.21 -18.21 -9.88
N THR A 425 -41.36 -17.31 -10.37
CA THR A 425 -40.17 -17.65 -11.16
C THR A 425 -38.94 -17.03 -10.59
N VAL A 426 -37.77 -17.56 -10.99
CA VAL A 426 -36.46 -17.06 -10.59
C VAL A 426 -35.63 -16.84 -11.83
N LYS A 427 -35.18 -15.61 -12.04
CA LYS A 427 -34.17 -15.30 -13.05
C LYS A 427 -32.77 -15.48 -12.47
N LEU A 428 -31.95 -16.23 -13.17
CA LEU A 428 -30.57 -16.50 -12.82
C LEU A 428 -29.63 -15.93 -13.87
N THR A 429 -28.56 -15.31 -13.40
CA THR A 429 -27.35 -15.08 -14.19
C THR A 429 -26.25 -15.96 -13.62
N VAL A 430 -25.69 -16.84 -14.44
CA VAL A 430 -24.65 -17.80 -14.04
C VAL A 430 -23.41 -17.58 -14.91
N ARG A 431 -22.24 -17.73 -14.33
CA ARG A 431 -20.96 -17.63 -15.02
C ARG A 431 -20.24 -18.97 -14.92
N GLU A 432 -19.64 -19.42 -16.01
CA GLU A 432 -18.84 -20.62 -16.02
C GLU A 432 -17.71 -20.53 -15.01
N ASP A 433 -17.61 -21.52 -14.14
CA ASP A 433 -16.58 -21.64 -13.12
C ASP A 433 -16.30 -23.12 -12.87
N GLY A 434 -15.03 -23.46 -12.73
CA GLY A 434 -14.61 -24.84 -12.54
C GLY A 434 -13.33 -24.92 -11.73
N ILE A 435 -13.06 -26.11 -11.19
CA ILE A 435 -11.89 -26.36 -10.35
C ILE A 435 -10.56 -25.91 -10.99
N ALA A 436 -10.46 -26.03 -12.31
CA ALA A 436 -9.24 -25.68 -13.05
C ALA A 436 -8.87 -24.19 -12.99
N ILE A 437 -9.84 -23.28 -12.69
CA ILE A 437 -9.57 -21.86 -12.48
C ILE A 437 -8.75 -21.65 -11.23
N TRP A 438 -8.99 -22.47 -10.22
CA TRP A 438 -8.49 -22.32 -8.86
C TRP A 438 -7.26 -23.17 -8.57
N ASP A 439 -6.75 -23.91 -9.55
CA ASP A 439 -5.50 -24.64 -9.42
C ASP A 439 -4.36 -23.68 -9.07
N ASP A 440 -3.63 -24.02 -8.02
CA ASP A 440 -2.51 -23.19 -7.57
C ASP A 440 -1.42 -23.13 -8.64
N LEU A 441 -1.06 -21.91 -9.00
CA LEU A 441 0.06 -21.66 -9.89
C LEU A 441 1.37 -21.85 -9.12
N ILE A 442 2.31 -22.59 -9.67
CA ILE A 442 3.65 -22.75 -9.07
C ILE A 442 4.40 -21.40 -9.06
N GLY A 443 4.08 -20.48 -9.96
CA GLY A 443 4.67 -19.16 -10.02
C GLY A 443 6.14 -19.14 -10.45
N LYS A 444 6.66 -17.94 -10.67
CA LYS A 444 8.07 -17.69 -10.99
C LYS A 444 8.70 -16.83 -9.91
N PRO A 445 9.97 -17.12 -9.51
CA PRO A 445 10.68 -16.25 -8.58
C PRO A 445 10.87 -14.86 -9.19
N ILE A 446 10.68 -13.83 -8.37
CA ILE A 446 10.97 -12.46 -8.80
C ILE A 446 12.49 -12.23 -8.85
N ASN A 447 12.95 -11.58 -9.91
CA ASN A 447 14.32 -11.10 -10.01
C ASN A 447 14.34 -9.61 -9.64
N ARG A 448 14.85 -9.30 -8.45
CA ARG A 448 14.92 -7.93 -7.94
C ARG A 448 16.23 -7.28 -8.32
N PRO A 449 16.23 -6.01 -8.77
CA PRO A 449 17.46 -5.26 -8.84
C PRO A 449 18.05 -5.12 -7.43
N PRO A 450 19.39 -5.12 -7.28
CA PRO A 450 20.01 -4.90 -5.98
C PRO A 450 19.63 -3.49 -5.47
N LEU A 451 19.30 -3.40 -4.18
CA LEU A 451 19.15 -2.11 -3.51
C LEU A 451 20.53 -1.41 -3.53
N VAL A 452 20.61 -0.32 -4.25
CA VAL A 452 21.81 0.50 -4.26
C VAL A 452 21.72 1.45 -3.07
N ASN A 453 22.49 1.17 -2.02
CA ASN A 453 22.72 2.13 -0.97
C ASN A 453 23.64 3.24 -1.51
N LEU A 454 23.04 4.23 -2.14
CA LEU A 454 23.74 5.49 -2.36
C LEU A 454 23.93 6.13 -0.99
N PRO A 455 25.16 6.54 -0.64
CA PRO A 455 25.37 7.24 0.63
C PRO A 455 24.43 8.45 0.69
N SER A 456 23.61 8.48 1.73
CA SER A 456 22.64 9.56 2.02
C SER A 456 23.32 10.82 2.56
N GLY A 457 24.56 11.03 2.24
CA GLY A 457 25.31 12.24 2.57
C GLY A 457 25.34 13.17 1.37
N GLY A 458 25.23 14.47 1.63
CA GLY A 458 25.60 15.50 0.67
C GLY A 458 27.03 15.26 0.15
N PRO A 459 27.52 16.08 -0.78
CA PRO A 459 28.85 15.90 -1.34
C PRO A 459 29.86 15.78 -0.21
N ALA A 460 30.61 14.67 -0.21
CA ALA A 460 31.61 14.42 0.82
C ALA A 460 32.56 15.61 0.94
N THR A 461 33.00 15.88 2.16
CA THR A 461 33.96 16.94 2.44
C THR A 461 35.18 16.77 1.52
N PRO A 462 35.62 17.81 0.84
CA PRO A 462 36.84 17.76 0.04
C PRO A 462 38.03 17.28 0.88
N SER A 463 38.83 16.39 0.32
CA SER A 463 40.06 15.86 0.95
C SER A 463 41.31 16.41 0.25
N ASP A 464 42.47 16.12 0.84
CA ASP A 464 43.78 16.44 0.27
C ASP A 464 43.93 17.92 -0.11
N LEU A 465 43.45 18.81 0.77
CA LEU A 465 43.62 20.26 0.56
C LEU A 465 45.14 20.60 0.63
N THR A 466 45.64 21.15 -0.44
CA THR A 466 47.03 21.61 -0.51
C THR A 466 47.08 23.07 -0.93
N PHE A 467 48.05 23.77 -0.37
CA PHE A 467 48.34 25.16 -0.75
C PHE A 467 49.80 25.25 -1.23
N GLN A 468 49.96 25.78 -2.43
CA GLN A 468 51.30 25.98 -3.02
C GLN A 468 51.43 27.42 -3.48
N VAL A 469 52.66 27.95 -3.37
CA VAL A 469 52.97 29.28 -3.90
C VAL A 469 53.52 29.12 -5.31
N GLU A 470 52.86 29.76 -6.25
CA GLU A 470 53.26 29.77 -7.66
C GLU A 470 53.67 31.18 -8.08
N THR A 471 54.74 31.28 -8.84
CA THR A 471 55.19 32.58 -9.38
C THR A 471 55.03 32.56 -10.91
N ILE A 472 54.20 33.47 -11.42
CA ILE A 472 53.97 33.62 -12.84
C ILE A 472 54.44 35.04 -13.25
N GLY A 473 55.63 35.14 -13.88
CA GLY A 473 56.27 36.41 -14.15
C GLY A 473 56.72 37.11 -12.85
N GLU A 474 56.22 38.34 -12.64
CA GLU A 474 56.48 39.09 -11.39
C GLU A 474 55.36 38.93 -10.34
N VAL A 475 54.33 38.14 -10.62
CA VAL A 475 53.18 37.95 -9.70
C VAL A 475 53.34 36.66 -8.94
N VAL A 476 53.32 36.77 -7.60
CA VAL A 476 53.27 35.64 -6.66
C VAL A 476 51.82 35.40 -6.31
N GLN A 477 51.34 34.18 -6.49
CA GLN A 477 49.99 33.78 -6.13
C GLN A 477 49.97 32.46 -5.38
N GLY A 478 48.97 32.28 -4.53
CA GLY A 478 48.72 31.00 -3.87
C GLY A 478 47.80 30.15 -4.75
N VAL A 479 48.09 28.87 -4.81
CA VAL A 479 47.22 27.89 -5.51
C VAL A 479 46.71 26.90 -4.51
N LEU A 480 45.39 26.87 -4.33
CA LEU A 480 44.68 25.86 -3.57
C LEU A 480 44.25 24.73 -4.49
N THR A 481 44.55 23.49 -4.11
CA THR A 481 44.03 22.30 -4.78
C THR A 481 43.46 21.35 -3.76
N TRP A 482 42.42 20.63 -4.17
CA TRP A 482 41.74 19.65 -3.33
C TRP A 482 41.20 18.49 -4.17
N ARG A 483 40.76 17.43 -3.51
CA ARG A 483 40.11 16.29 -4.17
C ARG A 483 38.68 16.16 -3.68
N ASN A 484 37.71 16.12 -4.61
CA ASN A 484 36.32 15.78 -4.32
C ASN A 484 36.14 14.27 -4.53
N SER A 485 35.53 13.59 -3.56
CA SER A 485 35.22 12.15 -3.66
C SER A 485 33.97 11.86 -4.48
N ALA A 486 33.18 12.89 -4.82
CA ALA A 486 31.97 12.79 -5.65
C ALA A 486 31.95 13.92 -6.68
N MET A 487 31.14 13.76 -7.74
CA MET A 487 30.89 14.84 -8.70
C MET A 487 30.12 15.96 -7.98
N THR A 488 30.74 17.12 -7.88
CA THR A 488 30.15 18.34 -7.34
C THR A 488 30.07 19.38 -8.44
N ALA A 489 28.98 20.15 -8.47
CA ALA A 489 28.81 21.23 -9.42
C ALA A 489 29.81 22.37 -9.16
N TYR A 490 30.08 22.66 -7.91
CA TYR A 490 31.05 23.62 -7.43
C TYR A 490 31.50 23.32 -5.99
N THR A 491 32.64 23.84 -5.60
CA THR A 491 33.15 23.82 -4.22
C THR A 491 33.18 25.25 -3.67
N ASN A 492 32.60 25.46 -2.51
CA ASN A 492 32.68 26.75 -1.81
C ASN A 492 34.01 26.85 -1.05
N ILE A 493 34.73 27.94 -1.31
CA ILE A 493 35.97 28.25 -0.63
C ILE A 493 35.74 29.44 0.28
N ASN A 494 35.97 29.24 1.58
CA ASN A 494 35.89 30.30 2.58
C ASN A 494 37.26 30.42 3.26
N ILE A 495 37.95 31.53 3.09
CA ILE A 495 39.23 31.80 3.73
C ILE A 495 38.96 32.69 4.94
N LYS A 496 39.40 32.23 6.11
CA LYS A 496 39.20 32.93 7.37
C LYS A 496 40.53 33.34 7.98
N ARG A 497 40.52 34.47 8.65
CA ARG A 497 41.59 34.90 9.55
C ARG A 497 41.02 34.98 10.95
N GLY A 498 41.38 34.02 11.79
CA GLY A 498 40.63 33.78 13.03
C GLY A 498 39.16 33.43 12.69
N ASN A 499 38.20 34.07 13.34
CA ASN A 499 36.77 33.83 13.11
C ASN A 499 36.13 34.70 12.01
N VAL A 500 36.91 35.51 11.30
CA VAL A 500 36.40 36.43 10.29
C VAL A 500 36.68 35.88 8.89
N THR A 501 35.63 35.66 8.10
CA THR A 501 35.75 35.29 6.69
C THR A 501 36.22 36.51 5.91
N ILE A 502 37.39 36.43 5.28
CA ILE A 502 38.00 37.53 4.52
C ILE A 502 37.90 37.34 3.02
N TYR A 503 37.64 36.10 2.58
CA TYR A 503 37.50 35.78 1.17
C TYR A 503 36.54 34.63 0.95
N THR A 504 35.69 34.73 -0.07
CA THR A 504 34.75 33.68 -0.47
C THR A 504 34.76 33.52 -1.97
N ALA A 505 34.83 32.28 -2.45
CA ALA A 505 34.73 31.96 -3.88
C ALA A 505 33.96 30.67 -4.10
N GLN A 506 33.41 30.48 -5.28
CA GLN A 506 32.83 29.25 -5.77
C GLN A 506 33.60 28.74 -6.97
N GLU A 507 34.14 27.53 -6.92
CA GLU A 507 34.92 26.95 -7.98
C GLU A 507 34.32 25.66 -8.52
N PRO A 508 34.07 25.56 -9.82
CA PRO A 508 33.61 24.32 -10.44
C PRO A 508 34.76 23.31 -10.68
N ARG A 509 36.00 23.72 -10.46
CA ARG A 509 37.20 22.88 -10.60
C ARG A 509 37.84 22.70 -9.23
N ASN A 510 38.66 21.66 -9.09
CA ASN A 510 39.40 21.37 -7.85
C ASN A 510 40.68 22.18 -7.69
N ILE A 511 40.67 23.40 -8.17
CA ILE A 511 41.81 24.33 -8.13
C ILE A 511 41.31 25.78 -8.05
N HIS A 512 41.93 26.55 -7.18
CA HIS A 512 41.63 27.98 -7.05
C HIS A 512 42.94 28.78 -6.88
N ARG A 513 43.04 29.91 -7.56
CA ARG A 513 44.20 30.79 -7.49
C ARG A 513 43.88 32.02 -6.67
N LEU A 514 44.68 32.24 -5.63
CA LEU A 514 44.53 33.32 -4.68
C LEU A 514 45.64 34.35 -4.91
N GLY A 515 45.24 35.59 -5.14
CA GLY A 515 46.15 36.72 -5.18
C GLY A 515 45.83 37.76 -4.13
N GLY A 516 46.84 38.44 -3.60
CA GLY A 516 46.66 39.64 -2.79
C GLY A 516 46.25 39.40 -1.31
N LEU A 517 46.47 38.21 -0.78
CA LEU A 517 46.31 37.99 0.67
C LEU A 517 47.47 38.56 1.46
N PRO A 518 47.23 39.32 2.56
CA PRO A 518 48.30 39.76 3.46
C PRO A 518 49.02 38.59 4.11
N VAL A 519 50.23 38.80 4.57
CA VAL A 519 50.97 37.77 5.34
C VAL A 519 50.22 37.46 6.64
N GLY A 520 49.98 36.19 6.91
CA GLY A 520 49.27 35.74 8.10
C GLY A 520 48.86 34.27 8.03
N ASP A 521 48.34 33.76 9.16
CA ASP A 521 47.80 32.42 9.26
C ASP A 521 46.30 32.44 8.86
N TYR A 522 45.92 31.49 8.01
CA TYR A 522 44.56 31.38 7.45
C TYR A 522 44.04 29.96 7.63
N VAL A 523 42.73 29.87 7.81
CA VAL A 523 41.96 28.61 7.83
C VAL A 523 40.93 28.60 6.70
#